data_3656fb025fd335fde1f59f426bf41948
#
_entry.id   3656fb025fd335fde1f59f426bf41948
#
_cell.length_a   1.000
_cell.length_b   1.000
_cell.length_c   1.000
_cell.angle_alpha   90.00
_cell.angle_beta   90.00
_cell.angle_gamma   90.00
#
_symmetry.space_group_name_H-M   'P 1'
#
loop_
_entity.id
_entity.type
_entity.pdbx_description
1 polymer ?
#
loop_
_entity_poly.entity_id
_entity_poly.type
_entity_poly.pdbx_seq_one_letter_code
_entity_poly.pdbx_strand_id
1 'polypeptide(L)'
;MQYDFKKQLRSFGYAWQGILSCVGKEQNLSFHLIATVIVISAGFVLGITRAEWTVIILCIGIVIAAELFNTAIEKLVDLVSLERHPIAGQVKDIAAGAVLVCAVAAAIIGLIIFIPYFSGL
;
A
#
# COMPACT_ATOMS: atom_id res chain seq x y z
N MET A 1 -6.59 14.78 -30.01
CA MET A 1 -5.53 14.71 -28.98
C MET A 1 -4.27 14.12 -29.56
N GLN A 2 -3.18 14.84 -29.51
CA GLN A 2 -1.90 14.35 -29.98
C GLN A 2 -1.17 13.69 -28.81
N TYR A 3 -0.68 12.47 -29.01
CA TYR A 3 0.07 11.76 -27.98
C TYR A 3 1.48 12.33 -27.84
N ASP A 4 1.85 12.72 -26.64
CA ASP A 4 3.18 13.24 -26.34
C ASP A 4 3.94 12.22 -25.47
N PHE A 5 4.86 11.51 -26.09
CA PHE A 5 5.66 10.47 -25.43
C PHE A 5 6.56 11.04 -24.33
N LYS A 6 7.14 12.23 -24.56
CA LYS A 6 7.98 12.89 -23.55
C LYS A 6 7.18 13.27 -22.31
N LYS A 7 5.95 13.74 -22.48
CA LYS A 7 5.04 14.04 -21.38
C LYS A 7 4.71 12.77 -20.59
N GLN A 8 4.50 11.65 -21.28
CA GLN A 8 4.22 10.36 -20.65
C GLN A 8 5.40 9.92 -19.78
N LEU A 9 6.63 10.05 -20.28
CA LEU A 9 7.84 9.72 -19.48
C LEU A 9 7.97 10.61 -18.26
N ARG A 10 7.69 11.91 -18.40
CA ARG A 10 7.70 12.83 -17.24
C ARG A 10 6.65 12.45 -16.21
N SER A 11 5.49 11.96 -16.63
CA SER A 11 4.43 11.51 -15.72
C SER A 11 4.90 10.35 -14.83
N PHE A 12 5.63 9.38 -15.38
CA PHE A 12 6.24 8.32 -14.59
C PHE A 12 7.24 8.86 -13.57
N GLY A 13 8.04 9.85 -13.95
CA GLY A 13 8.98 10.51 -13.03
C GLY A 13 8.26 11.20 -11.87
N TYR A 14 7.17 11.90 -12.14
CA TYR A 14 6.35 12.54 -11.09
C TYR A 14 5.73 11.51 -10.17
N ALA A 15 5.21 10.41 -10.71
CA ALA A 15 4.65 9.32 -9.90
C ALA A 15 5.70 8.74 -8.96
N TRP A 16 6.90 8.49 -9.47
CA TRP A 16 8.01 7.98 -8.67
C TRP A 16 8.41 8.96 -7.55
N GLN A 17 8.49 10.25 -7.87
CA GLN A 17 8.76 11.29 -6.88
C GLN A 17 7.69 11.33 -5.79
N GLY A 18 6.42 11.15 -6.18
CA GLY A 18 5.31 11.08 -5.23
C GLY A 18 5.48 9.92 -4.25
N ILE A 19 5.82 8.75 -4.74
CA ILE A 19 6.07 7.57 -3.90
C ILE A 19 7.24 7.85 -2.94
N LEU A 20 8.36 8.35 -3.47
CA LEU A 20 9.54 8.63 -2.67
C LEU A 20 9.30 9.70 -1.59
N SER A 21 8.39 10.64 -1.85
CA SER A 21 8.05 11.67 -0.86
C SER A 21 7.40 11.11 0.39
N CYS A 22 6.83 9.91 0.31
CA CYS A 22 6.18 9.25 1.44
C CYS A 22 7.10 8.27 2.17
N VAL A 23 8.08 7.71 1.47
CA VAL A 23 8.99 6.70 2.04
C VAL A 23 9.84 7.31 3.16
N GLY A 24 9.85 6.66 4.32
CA GLY A 24 10.60 7.10 5.48
C GLY A 24 9.96 8.24 6.27
N LYS A 25 8.88 8.85 5.76
CA LYS A 25 8.18 9.97 6.40
C LYS A 25 6.85 9.57 7.03
N GLU A 26 6.19 8.56 6.43
CA GLU A 26 4.92 8.05 6.90
C GLU A 26 5.14 6.73 7.64
N GLN A 27 4.77 6.70 8.92
CA GLN A 27 4.98 5.52 9.78
C GLN A 27 4.24 4.29 9.26
N ASN A 28 2.97 4.45 8.85
CA ASN A 28 2.17 3.34 8.38
C ASN A 28 2.71 2.76 7.07
N LEU A 29 3.14 3.61 6.14
CA LEU A 29 3.77 3.14 4.90
C LEU A 29 5.06 2.37 5.20
N SER A 30 5.89 2.88 6.11
CA SER A 30 7.13 2.21 6.53
C SER A 30 6.84 0.84 7.11
N PHE A 31 5.81 0.71 7.94
CA PHE A 31 5.38 -0.57 8.50
C PHE A 31 5.02 -1.56 7.39
N HIS A 32 4.23 -1.14 6.40
CA HIS A 32 3.81 -2.00 5.29
C HIS A 32 4.97 -2.36 4.36
N LEU A 33 5.94 -1.46 4.18
CA LEU A 33 7.15 -1.78 3.41
C LEU A 33 8.01 -2.83 4.09
N ILE A 34 8.16 -2.73 5.41
CA ILE A 34 8.88 -3.75 6.21
C ILE A 34 8.16 -5.09 6.13
N ALA A 35 6.84 -5.10 6.31
CA ALA A 35 6.02 -6.30 6.17
C ALA A 35 6.17 -6.93 4.78
N THR A 36 6.22 -6.11 3.74
CA THR A 36 6.44 -6.54 2.36
C THR A 36 7.76 -7.28 2.20
N VAL A 37 8.84 -6.72 2.75
CA VAL A 37 10.18 -7.36 2.69
C VAL A 37 10.15 -8.71 3.40
N ILE A 38 9.52 -8.78 4.58
CA ILE A 38 9.39 -10.03 5.34
C ILE A 38 8.62 -11.09 4.54
N VAL A 39 7.49 -10.71 3.95
CA VAL A 39 6.63 -11.62 3.20
C VAL A 39 7.33 -12.14 1.94
N ILE A 40 7.99 -11.26 1.19
CA ILE A 40 8.74 -11.65 -0.01
C ILE A 40 9.87 -12.62 0.36
N SER A 41 10.61 -12.31 1.43
CA SER A 41 11.68 -13.18 1.92
C SER A 41 11.15 -14.54 2.33
N ALA A 42 10.03 -14.59 3.05
CA ALA A 42 9.39 -15.84 3.44
C ALA A 42 8.95 -16.66 2.23
N GLY A 43 8.41 -15.99 1.20
CA GLY A 43 8.00 -16.65 -0.04
C GLY A 43 9.16 -17.35 -0.75
N PHE A 44 10.31 -16.70 -0.80
CA PHE A 44 11.50 -17.30 -1.39
C PHE A 44 12.05 -18.47 -0.56
N VAL A 45 12.11 -18.28 0.77
CA VAL A 45 12.63 -19.31 1.67
C VAL A 45 11.74 -20.55 1.65
N LEU A 46 10.43 -20.38 1.65
CA LEU A 46 9.48 -21.50 1.70
C LEU A 46 9.14 -22.05 0.32
N GLY A 47 9.55 -21.39 -0.73
CA GLY A 47 9.32 -21.86 -2.10
C GLY A 47 7.85 -21.90 -2.48
N ILE A 48 7.12 -20.81 -2.23
CA ILE A 48 5.69 -20.76 -2.55
C ILE A 48 5.45 -20.89 -4.05
N THR A 49 4.24 -21.31 -4.43
CA THR A 49 3.87 -21.57 -5.81
C THR A 49 3.71 -20.30 -6.62
N ARG A 50 3.67 -20.44 -7.94
CA ARG A 50 3.41 -19.30 -8.85
C ARG A 50 2.06 -18.65 -8.55
N ALA A 51 1.02 -19.44 -8.31
CA ALA A 51 -0.30 -18.92 -7.98
C ALA A 51 -0.27 -18.13 -6.68
N GLU A 52 0.42 -18.62 -5.67
CA GLU A 52 0.61 -17.96 -4.39
C GLU A 52 1.38 -16.65 -4.53
N TRP A 53 2.45 -16.64 -5.34
CA TRP A 53 3.18 -15.41 -5.66
C TRP A 53 2.28 -14.36 -6.31
N THR A 54 1.42 -14.77 -7.24
CA THR A 54 0.49 -13.85 -7.90
C THR A 54 -0.42 -13.16 -6.89
N VAL A 55 -0.98 -13.93 -5.96
CA VAL A 55 -1.86 -13.42 -4.92
C VAL A 55 -1.10 -12.48 -3.96
N ILE A 56 0.10 -12.87 -3.54
CA ILE A 56 0.92 -12.07 -2.62
C ILE A 56 1.30 -10.72 -3.24
N ILE A 57 1.73 -10.72 -4.50
CA ILE A 57 2.08 -9.48 -5.19
C ILE A 57 0.87 -8.56 -5.30
N LEU A 58 -0.30 -9.11 -5.60
CA LEU A 58 -1.53 -8.33 -5.67
C LEU A 58 -1.88 -7.73 -4.33
N CYS A 59 -1.78 -8.49 -3.24
CA CYS A 59 -2.01 -7.99 -1.88
C CYS A 59 -1.06 -6.85 -1.52
N ILE A 60 0.23 -7.03 -1.78
CA ILE A 60 1.25 -6.01 -1.52
C ILE A 60 0.91 -4.72 -2.27
N GLY A 61 0.61 -4.83 -3.57
CA GLY A 61 0.29 -3.67 -4.40
C GLY A 61 -0.94 -2.93 -3.91
N ILE A 62 -2.00 -3.63 -3.54
CA ILE A 62 -3.25 -3.04 -3.06
C ILE A 62 -3.02 -2.30 -1.73
N VAL A 63 -2.31 -2.90 -0.78
CA VAL A 63 -2.06 -2.28 0.53
C VAL A 63 -1.21 -1.02 0.37
N ILE A 64 -0.14 -1.09 -0.41
CA ILE A 64 0.73 0.07 -0.64
C ILE A 64 -0.03 1.17 -1.37
N ALA A 65 -0.82 0.84 -2.40
CA ALA A 65 -1.63 1.82 -3.11
C ALA A 65 -2.64 2.49 -2.18
N ALA A 66 -3.30 1.73 -1.31
CA ALA A 66 -4.23 2.26 -0.32
C ALA A 66 -3.54 3.24 0.64
N GLU A 67 -2.31 2.91 1.09
CA GLU A 67 -1.52 3.81 1.95
C GLU A 67 -1.17 5.10 1.24
N LEU A 68 -0.79 5.05 -0.03
CA LEU A 68 -0.47 6.24 -0.80
C LEU A 68 -1.71 7.12 -1.00
N PHE A 69 -2.87 6.52 -1.28
CA PHE A 69 -4.14 7.25 -1.36
C PHE A 69 -4.49 7.89 -0.03
N ASN A 70 -4.32 7.18 1.08
CA ASN A 70 -4.59 7.71 2.41
C ASN A 70 -3.72 8.93 2.69
N THR A 71 -2.42 8.85 2.40
CA THR A 71 -1.49 9.96 2.56
C THR A 71 -1.89 11.16 1.71
N ALA A 72 -2.28 10.94 0.46
CA ALA A 72 -2.74 12.00 -0.43
C ALA A 72 -4.01 12.67 0.10
N ILE A 73 -4.96 11.88 0.61
CA ILE A 73 -6.21 12.39 1.20
C ILE A 73 -5.91 13.22 2.44
N GLU A 74 -5.03 12.75 3.33
CA GLU A 74 -4.63 13.49 4.52
C GLU A 74 -4.04 14.86 4.17
N LYS A 75 -3.13 14.89 3.18
CA LYS A 75 -2.53 16.14 2.70
C LYS A 75 -3.57 17.07 2.07
N LEU A 76 -4.50 16.52 1.31
CA LEU A 76 -5.57 17.29 0.71
C LEU A 76 -6.48 17.91 1.77
N VAL A 77 -6.87 17.14 2.79
CA VAL A 77 -7.69 17.61 3.89
C VAL A 77 -6.97 18.73 4.66
N ASP A 78 -5.68 18.55 4.95
CA ASP A 78 -4.88 19.56 5.65
C ASP A 78 -4.74 20.85 4.83
N LEU A 79 -4.71 20.75 3.50
CA LEU A 79 -4.65 21.91 2.62
C LEU A 79 -5.96 22.71 2.63
N VAL A 80 -7.10 22.02 2.67
CA VAL A 80 -8.43 22.62 2.61
C VAL A 80 -8.91 23.08 3.96
N SER A 81 -8.60 22.33 5.03
CA SER A 81 -9.06 22.60 6.40
C SER A 81 -7.86 22.85 7.30
N LEU A 82 -7.54 24.13 7.53
CA LEU A 82 -6.45 24.56 8.41
C LEU A 82 -6.81 24.41 9.88
N GLU A 83 -8.09 24.36 10.19
CA GLU A 83 -8.60 24.21 11.55
C GLU A 83 -9.22 22.84 11.74
N ARG A 84 -9.33 22.42 13.01
CA ARG A 84 -9.96 21.16 13.37
C ARG A 84 -11.46 21.21 13.04
N HIS A 85 -11.90 20.39 12.10
CA HIS A 85 -13.28 20.29 11.67
C HIS A 85 -13.76 18.84 11.77
N PRO A 86 -14.97 18.56 12.32
CA PRO A 86 -15.46 17.19 12.47
C PRO A 86 -15.51 16.40 11.17
N ILE A 87 -15.90 17.04 10.07
CA ILE A 87 -15.97 16.37 8.75
C ILE A 87 -14.57 16.04 8.24
N ALA A 88 -13.61 16.96 8.42
CA ALA A 88 -12.22 16.71 8.03
C ALA A 88 -11.65 15.49 8.77
N GLY A 89 -11.94 15.36 10.07
CA GLY A 89 -11.58 14.19 10.85
C GLY A 89 -12.21 12.91 10.33
N GLN A 90 -13.51 12.94 9.99
CA GLN A 90 -14.21 11.80 9.42
C GLN A 90 -13.61 11.35 8.09
N VAL A 91 -13.25 12.29 7.22
CA VAL A 91 -12.64 11.97 5.93
C VAL A 91 -11.32 11.22 6.13
N LYS A 92 -10.48 11.71 7.05
CA LYS A 92 -9.21 11.05 7.38
C LYS A 92 -9.44 9.66 7.97
N ASP A 93 -10.41 9.49 8.85
CA ASP A 93 -10.73 8.22 9.48
C ASP A 93 -11.26 7.20 8.46
N ILE A 94 -12.09 7.63 7.52
CA ILE A 94 -12.59 6.77 6.45
C ILE A 94 -11.44 6.30 5.56
N ALA A 95 -10.55 7.20 5.19
CA ALA A 95 -9.39 6.87 4.38
C ALA A 95 -8.47 5.87 5.09
N ALA A 96 -8.22 6.07 6.40
CA ALA A 96 -7.46 5.12 7.21
C ALA A 96 -8.19 3.78 7.33
N GLY A 97 -9.52 3.81 7.42
CA GLY A 97 -10.35 2.59 7.43
C GLY A 97 -10.21 1.77 6.16
N ALA A 98 -10.11 2.42 5.00
CA ALA A 98 -9.87 1.74 3.73
C ALA A 98 -8.54 0.97 3.74
N VAL A 99 -7.49 1.58 4.29
CA VAL A 99 -6.19 0.91 4.47
C VAL A 99 -6.34 -0.29 5.39
N LEU A 100 -7.05 -0.12 6.50
CA LEU A 100 -7.27 -1.20 7.47
C LEU A 100 -7.97 -2.40 6.82
N VAL A 101 -9.01 -2.17 6.01
CA VAL A 101 -9.71 -3.24 5.29
C VAL A 101 -8.74 -3.99 4.37
N CYS A 102 -7.94 -3.28 3.59
CA CYS A 102 -6.97 -3.89 2.69
C CYS A 102 -5.91 -4.67 3.47
N ALA A 103 -5.41 -4.12 4.57
CA ALA A 103 -4.37 -4.74 5.38
C ALA A 103 -4.88 -6.01 6.08
N VAL A 104 -6.11 -5.99 6.61
CA VAL A 104 -6.71 -7.16 7.26
C VAL A 104 -6.94 -8.26 6.22
N ALA A 105 -7.47 -7.94 5.05
CA ALA A 105 -7.65 -8.91 3.97
C ALA A 105 -6.31 -9.52 3.55
N ALA A 106 -5.28 -8.71 3.38
CA ALA A 106 -3.94 -9.18 3.03
C ALA A 106 -3.35 -10.08 4.12
N ALA A 107 -3.54 -9.74 5.39
CA ALA A 107 -3.07 -10.55 6.51
C ALA A 107 -3.75 -11.92 6.55
N ILE A 108 -5.07 -11.96 6.34
CA ILE A 108 -5.82 -13.21 6.27
C ILE A 108 -5.32 -14.09 5.11
N ILE A 109 -5.13 -13.51 3.94
CA ILE A 109 -4.60 -14.22 2.77
C ILE A 109 -3.20 -14.75 3.06
N GLY A 110 -2.35 -13.93 3.70
CA GLY A 110 -1.01 -14.35 4.08
C GLY A 110 -1.04 -15.55 5.02
N LEU A 111 -1.92 -15.56 6.01
CA LEU A 111 -2.07 -16.70 6.92
C LEU A 111 -2.53 -17.93 6.16
N ILE A 112 -3.49 -17.80 5.26
CA ILE A 112 -3.98 -18.92 4.45
C ILE A 112 -2.86 -19.54 3.61
N ILE A 113 -1.98 -18.71 3.04
CA ILE A 113 -0.89 -19.17 2.20
C ILE A 113 0.25 -19.78 3.02
N PHE A 114 0.69 -19.08 4.09
CA PHE A 114 1.92 -19.45 4.79
C PHE A 114 1.75 -20.51 5.87
N ILE A 115 0.61 -20.55 6.59
CA ILE A 115 0.41 -21.52 7.68
C ILE A 115 0.64 -22.97 7.22
N PRO A 116 0.13 -23.43 6.04
CA PRO A 116 0.37 -24.80 5.59
C PRO A 116 1.85 -25.18 5.48
N TYR A 117 2.72 -24.21 5.14
CA TYR A 117 4.16 -24.47 5.03
C TYR A 117 4.83 -24.75 6.38
N PHE A 118 4.29 -24.19 7.45
CA PHE A 118 4.83 -24.38 8.80
C PHE A 118 4.21 -25.57 9.53
N SER A 119 2.94 -25.87 9.25
CA SER A 119 2.18 -26.89 9.99
C SER A 119 2.06 -28.22 9.26
N GLY A 120 2.51 -28.30 8.00
CA GLY A 120 2.36 -29.49 7.18
C GLY A 120 0.92 -29.71 6.68
N LEU A 121 0.08 -28.72 6.86
CA LEU A 121 -1.27 -28.75 6.30
C LEU A 121 -1.22 -28.37 4.82
#